data_5d6aa810d992f0300b7ea2656917b685
#
_entry.id   5d6aa810d992f0300b7ea2656917b685
#
_cell.length_a   1.000
_cell.length_b   1.000
_cell.length_c   1.000
_cell.angle_alpha   90.00
_cell.angle_beta   90.00
_cell.angle_gamma   90.00
#
_symmetry.space_group_name_H-M   'P 1'
#
loop_
_entity.id
_entity.type
_entity.pdbx_description
1 polymer ?
#
loop_
_entity_poly.entity_id
_entity_poly.type
_entity_poly.pdbx_seq_one_letter_code
_entity_poly.pdbx_strand_id
1 'polypeptide(L)'
;QLESFPPLQPARKIRDTGIASIIITDSQIDHTTGLLSLREHDKPWDIYCTKSVYEDMTTGFPIFNILGHFRGINWHEVSTDQIPYTIPKADNIIFTAVPLQSEAPPYSPHRHNTVPGDNVGYKIEDTKTGKNLFYAPGLGVIEDHVYEYLKNADVVLIDGTVWTDDEMSRSGVNDKLASEMGHLDQSSKGGIIDTLTSLEKPRKILIHINNTNPILNEDSDERKILNSNNIEVSYDGMDIII
;
A
#
# COMPACT_ATOMS: atom_id res chain seq x y z
N GLN A 1 7.71 1.62 -12.66
CA GLN A 1 8.27 0.57 -11.80
C GLN A 1 8.45 -0.75 -12.57
N LEU A 2 7.40 -1.31 -13.24
CA LEU A 2 7.53 -2.56 -14.00
C LEU A 2 8.65 -2.52 -15.04
N GLU A 3 8.80 -1.40 -15.77
CA GLU A 3 9.81 -1.23 -16.80
C GLU A 3 11.22 -1.01 -16.27
N SER A 4 11.34 -0.42 -15.08
CA SER A 4 12.64 -0.09 -14.46
C SER A 4 13.19 -1.20 -13.56
N PHE A 5 12.38 -2.23 -13.23
CA PHE A 5 12.80 -3.32 -12.36
C PHE A 5 13.07 -4.63 -13.16
N PRO A 6 14.33 -4.94 -13.50
CA PRO A 6 14.66 -6.07 -14.37
C PRO A 6 14.08 -7.43 -13.98
N PRO A 7 13.93 -7.81 -12.68
CA PRO A 7 13.32 -9.08 -12.31
C PRO A 7 11.88 -9.27 -12.78
N LEU A 8 11.14 -8.18 -13.04
CA LEU A 8 9.76 -8.24 -13.55
C LEU A 8 9.68 -8.22 -15.08
N GLN A 9 10.78 -7.87 -15.76
CA GLN A 9 10.82 -7.79 -17.22
C GLN A 9 10.83 -9.18 -17.88
N PRO A 10 10.30 -9.30 -19.11
CA PRO A 10 10.43 -10.52 -19.89
C PRO A 10 11.92 -10.80 -20.19
N ALA A 11 12.41 -11.99 -19.82
CA ALA A 11 13.81 -12.35 -20.03
C ALA A 11 14.03 -13.83 -20.37
N ARG A 12 13.10 -14.73 -19.98
CA ARG A 12 13.26 -16.19 -20.07
C ARG A 12 12.56 -16.78 -21.29
N LYS A 13 11.46 -16.20 -21.74
CA LYS A 13 10.67 -16.60 -22.93
C LYS A 13 9.78 -15.47 -23.43
N ILE A 14 9.13 -15.67 -24.58
CA ILE A 14 8.14 -14.74 -25.13
C ILE A 14 6.96 -14.58 -24.15
N ARG A 15 6.53 -13.34 -23.91
CA ARG A 15 5.45 -12.99 -22.95
C ARG A 15 5.72 -13.51 -21.54
N ASP A 16 6.96 -13.49 -21.13
CA ASP A 16 7.38 -13.88 -19.80
C ASP A 16 7.17 -12.77 -18.77
N THR A 17 7.04 -13.13 -17.51
CA THR A 17 7.00 -12.23 -16.38
C THR A 17 7.56 -12.89 -15.14
N GLY A 18 8.17 -12.09 -14.26
CA GLY A 18 8.57 -12.52 -12.92
C GLY A 18 7.42 -12.52 -11.90
N ILE A 19 6.26 -11.95 -12.27
CA ILE A 19 5.12 -11.84 -11.36
C ILE A 19 4.42 -13.19 -11.25
N ALA A 20 4.27 -13.71 -10.03
CA ALA A 20 3.55 -14.94 -9.76
C ALA A 20 2.07 -14.69 -9.40
N SER A 21 1.81 -13.66 -8.62
CA SER A 21 0.49 -13.25 -8.14
C SER A 21 0.52 -11.76 -7.83
N ILE A 22 -0.65 -11.14 -7.67
CA ILE A 22 -0.80 -9.73 -7.37
C ILE A 22 -1.68 -9.60 -6.13
N ILE A 23 -1.24 -8.81 -5.15
CA ILE A 23 -2.00 -8.46 -3.96
C ILE A 23 -2.37 -6.98 -4.08
N ILE A 24 -3.63 -6.64 -3.85
CA ILE A 24 -4.14 -5.27 -3.94
C ILE A 24 -4.62 -4.82 -2.56
N THR A 25 -4.18 -3.64 -2.12
CA THR A 25 -4.52 -3.04 -0.84
C THR A 25 -5.83 -2.28 -0.86
N ASP A 26 -6.12 -1.63 -1.99
CA ASP A 26 -7.26 -0.76 -2.22
C ASP A 26 -7.50 -0.63 -3.73
N SER A 27 -8.57 0.04 -4.12
CA SER A 27 -8.96 0.19 -5.51
C SER A 27 -8.58 1.54 -6.14
N GLN A 28 -7.71 2.34 -5.51
CA GLN A 28 -7.29 3.63 -6.03
C GLN A 28 -6.68 3.49 -7.44
N ILE A 29 -7.01 4.44 -8.31
CA ILE A 29 -6.69 4.37 -9.74
C ILE A 29 -5.17 4.34 -9.98
N ASP A 30 -4.41 5.10 -9.23
CA ASP A 30 -2.95 5.15 -9.29
C ASP A 30 -2.28 3.88 -8.76
N HIS A 31 -2.95 3.13 -7.89
CA HIS A 31 -2.47 1.84 -7.39
C HIS A 31 -2.79 0.69 -8.35
N THR A 32 -3.84 0.79 -9.16
CA THR A 32 -4.39 -0.35 -9.90
C THR A 32 -4.31 -0.23 -11.41
N THR A 33 -4.12 0.98 -11.99
CA THR A 33 -4.04 1.19 -13.45
C THR A 33 -2.89 0.38 -14.09
N GLY A 34 -1.82 0.12 -13.37
CA GLY A 34 -0.71 -0.72 -13.83
C GLY A 34 -1.11 -2.12 -14.30
N LEU A 35 -2.25 -2.64 -13.85
CA LEU A 35 -2.81 -3.92 -14.29
C LEU A 35 -3.08 -3.96 -15.80
N LEU A 36 -3.42 -2.83 -16.42
CA LEU A 36 -3.64 -2.74 -17.87
C LEU A 36 -2.37 -3.05 -18.67
N SER A 37 -1.20 -2.76 -18.14
CA SER A 37 0.08 -3.11 -18.76
C SER A 37 0.35 -4.62 -18.75
N LEU A 38 -0.34 -5.37 -17.89
CA LEU A 38 -0.19 -6.81 -17.73
C LEU A 38 -1.21 -7.62 -18.54
N ARG A 39 -2.06 -6.98 -19.37
CA ARG A 39 -3.14 -7.62 -20.13
C ARG A 39 -2.70 -8.74 -21.07
N GLU A 40 -1.47 -8.69 -21.57
CA GLU A 40 -0.90 -9.62 -22.57
C GLU A 40 -0.25 -10.87 -21.96
N HIS A 41 -0.61 -11.23 -20.73
CA HIS A 41 -0.13 -12.45 -20.09
C HIS A 41 -0.67 -13.72 -20.78
N ASP A 42 -0.02 -14.86 -20.62
CA ASP A 42 -0.40 -16.14 -21.24
C ASP A 42 -1.54 -16.88 -20.54
N LYS A 43 -1.87 -16.51 -19.31
CA LYS A 43 -2.93 -17.08 -18.47
C LYS A 43 -3.60 -15.99 -17.61
N PRO A 44 -4.75 -16.28 -16.98
CA PRO A 44 -5.35 -15.37 -16.01
C PRO A 44 -4.40 -15.00 -14.88
N TRP A 45 -4.49 -13.78 -14.38
CA TRP A 45 -3.74 -13.34 -13.22
C TRP A 45 -4.40 -13.83 -11.93
N ASP A 46 -3.63 -14.42 -11.03
CA ASP A 46 -4.07 -14.69 -9.67
C ASP A 46 -3.99 -13.38 -8.87
N ILE A 47 -5.16 -12.81 -8.54
CA ILE A 47 -5.29 -11.53 -7.83
C ILE A 47 -5.95 -11.76 -6.49
N TYR A 48 -5.28 -11.29 -5.44
CA TYR A 48 -5.72 -11.36 -4.05
C TYR A 48 -6.17 -9.97 -3.61
N CYS A 49 -7.45 -9.80 -3.32
CA CYS A 49 -8.01 -8.57 -2.78
C CYS A 49 -9.30 -8.85 -2.01
N THR A 50 -9.73 -7.88 -1.22
CA THR A 50 -10.99 -7.96 -0.48
C THR A 50 -12.19 -7.94 -1.42
N LYS A 51 -13.36 -8.27 -0.88
CA LYS A 51 -14.62 -8.23 -1.62
C LYS A 51 -14.97 -6.80 -2.06
N SER A 52 -14.75 -5.80 -1.20
CA SER A 52 -15.04 -4.40 -1.53
C SER A 52 -14.15 -3.87 -2.65
N VAL A 53 -12.84 -4.17 -2.62
CA VAL A 53 -11.92 -3.86 -3.73
C VAL A 53 -12.35 -4.56 -5.02
N TYR A 54 -12.75 -5.83 -4.96
CA TYR A 54 -13.26 -6.54 -6.14
C TYR A 54 -14.54 -5.88 -6.70
N GLU A 55 -15.46 -5.45 -5.85
CA GLU A 55 -16.67 -4.73 -6.25
C GLU A 55 -16.31 -3.43 -6.99
N ASP A 56 -15.43 -2.60 -6.43
CA ASP A 56 -14.96 -1.38 -7.07
C ASP A 56 -14.34 -1.67 -8.45
N MET A 57 -13.49 -2.69 -8.52
CA MET A 57 -12.75 -3.07 -9.74
C MET A 57 -13.61 -3.78 -10.79
N THR A 58 -14.86 -4.06 -10.48
CA THR A 58 -15.86 -4.62 -11.42
C THR A 58 -17.01 -3.69 -11.69
N THR A 59 -17.17 -2.59 -10.93
CA THR A 59 -18.29 -1.62 -11.07
C THR A 59 -17.79 -0.22 -11.36
N GLY A 60 -17.39 0.55 -10.36
CA GLY A 60 -17.00 1.96 -10.48
C GLY A 60 -15.74 2.19 -11.32
N PHE A 61 -14.75 1.33 -11.20
CA PHE A 61 -13.55 1.29 -12.06
C PHE A 61 -13.36 -0.12 -12.62
N PRO A 62 -14.10 -0.53 -13.67
CA PRO A 62 -14.27 -1.93 -14.06
C PRO A 62 -13.05 -2.53 -14.79
N ILE A 63 -11.86 -2.37 -14.25
CA ILE A 63 -10.60 -2.84 -14.85
C ILE A 63 -10.55 -4.37 -14.95
N PHE A 64 -11.14 -5.11 -13.99
CA PHE A 64 -11.22 -6.56 -14.06
C PHE A 64 -12.10 -7.03 -15.20
N ASN A 65 -13.19 -6.32 -15.50
CA ASN A 65 -14.04 -6.62 -16.65
C ASN A 65 -13.28 -6.35 -17.96
N ILE A 66 -12.50 -5.26 -18.02
CA ILE A 66 -11.65 -4.96 -19.18
C ILE A 66 -10.63 -6.08 -19.40
N LEU A 67 -9.95 -6.53 -18.34
CA LEU A 67 -8.98 -7.63 -18.41
C LEU A 67 -9.64 -8.94 -18.86
N GLY A 68 -10.92 -9.13 -18.55
CA GLY A 68 -11.72 -10.29 -19.02
C GLY A 68 -11.79 -10.44 -20.52
N HIS A 69 -11.63 -9.35 -21.30
CA HIS A 69 -11.55 -9.40 -22.77
C HIS A 69 -10.20 -9.95 -23.28
N PHE A 70 -9.22 -10.13 -22.41
CA PHE A 70 -7.90 -10.70 -22.70
C PHE A 70 -7.78 -12.09 -22.07
N ARG A 71 -6.97 -12.22 -21.00
CA ARG A 71 -6.82 -13.50 -20.27
C ARG A 71 -7.60 -13.52 -18.95
N GLY A 72 -8.08 -12.35 -18.52
CA GLY A 72 -8.85 -12.23 -17.29
C GLY A 72 -8.02 -12.39 -16.04
N ILE A 73 -8.73 -12.61 -14.95
CA ILE A 73 -8.19 -12.80 -13.61
C ILE A 73 -8.82 -14.03 -12.95
N ASN A 74 -8.09 -14.61 -12.02
CA ASN A 74 -8.61 -15.50 -10.97
C ASN A 74 -8.63 -14.69 -9.68
N TRP A 75 -9.80 -14.30 -9.22
CA TRP A 75 -9.93 -13.58 -7.97
C TRP A 75 -9.88 -14.55 -6.79
N HIS A 76 -9.04 -14.22 -5.84
CA HIS A 76 -8.92 -14.87 -4.54
C HIS A 76 -9.36 -13.88 -3.47
N GLU A 77 -10.51 -14.14 -2.84
CA GLU A 77 -11.03 -13.27 -1.80
C GLU A 77 -10.11 -13.29 -0.56
N VAL A 78 -9.73 -12.10 -0.11
CA VAL A 78 -8.97 -11.89 1.11
C VAL A 78 -9.93 -11.44 2.21
N SER A 79 -9.97 -12.20 3.33
CA SER A 79 -10.79 -11.88 4.48
C SER A 79 -10.23 -10.68 5.26
N THR A 80 -11.13 -9.84 5.75
CA THR A 80 -10.84 -8.75 6.69
C THR A 80 -10.79 -9.19 8.16
N ASP A 81 -11.05 -10.47 8.44
CA ASP A 81 -11.02 -11.05 9.79
C ASP A 81 -9.59 -11.32 10.31
N GLN A 82 -8.58 -10.80 9.62
CA GLN A 82 -7.16 -10.96 9.97
C GLN A 82 -6.70 -12.42 10.00
N ILE A 83 -7.32 -13.27 9.17
CA ILE A 83 -6.96 -14.68 9.05
C ILE A 83 -5.71 -14.81 8.17
N PRO A 84 -4.63 -15.43 8.66
CA PRO A 84 -3.43 -15.66 7.87
C PRO A 84 -3.69 -16.60 6.68
N TYR A 85 -3.04 -16.31 5.55
CA TYR A 85 -3.12 -17.14 4.35
C TYR A 85 -1.77 -17.20 3.63
N THR A 86 -1.64 -18.16 2.72
CA THR A 86 -0.45 -18.36 1.89
C THR A 86 -0.79 -18.18 0.41
N ILE A 87 0.21 -17.81 -0.38
CA ILE A 87 0.08 -17.67 -1.83
C ILE A 87 1.00 -18.68 -2.51
N PRO A 88 0.51 -19.45 -3.50
CA PRO A 88 1.36 -20.35 -4.26
C PRO A 88 2.59 -19.65 -4.85
N LYS A 89 3.77 -20.27 -4.72
CA LYS A 89 5.09 -19.75 -5.12
C LYS A 89 5.66 -18.64 -4.23
N ALA A 90 4.97 -18.23 -3.17
CA ALA A 90 5.53 -17.44 -2.09
C ALA A 90 5.86 -18.37 -0.91
N ASP A 91 6.76 -19.31 -1.15
CA ASP A 91 7.11 -20.34 -0.18
C ASP A 91 7.65 -19.74 1.11
N ASN A 92 7.12 -20.20 2.25
CA ASN A 92 7.46 -19.74 3.60
C ASN A 92 7.01 -18.31 3.94
N ILE A 93 6.19 -17.70 3.11
CA ILE A 93 5.59 -16.39 3.39
C ILE A 93 4.13 -16.57 3.78
N ILE A 94 3.75 -15.95 4.89
CA ILE A 94 2.36 -15.84 5.35
C ILE A 94 1.93 -14.38 5.24
N PHE A 95 0.74 -14.18 4.70
CA PHE A 95 0.10 -12.87 4.57
C PHE A 95 -1.08 -12.77 5.51
N THR A 96 -1.26 -11.62 6.14
CA THR A 96 -2.45 -11.30 6.94
C THR A 96 -2.93 -9.92 6.52
N ALA A 97 -4.14 -9.83 5.96
CA ALA A 97 -4.76 -8.54 5.68
C ALA A 97 -5.27 -7.90 6.96
N VAL A 98 -4.99 -6.63 7.14
CA VAL A 98 -5.36 -5.84 8.30
C VAL A 98 -6.21 -4.66 7.82
N PRO A 99 -7.50 -4.57 8.16
CA PRO A 99 -8.33 -3.44 7.78
C PRO A 99 -7.72 -2.12 8.25
N LEU A 100 -7.70 -1.13 7.38
CA LEU A 100 -7.25 0.22 7.66
C LEU A 100 -8.42 1.18 7.49
N GLN A 101 -8.54 2.14 8.39
CA GLN A 101 -9.49 3.23 8.24
C GLN A 101 -8.90 4.28 7.31
N SER A 102 -9.48 4.38 6.11
CA SER A 102 -9.15 5.36 5.09
C SER A 102 -10.38 5.59 4.20
N GLU A 103 -10.30 6.49 3.22
CA GLU A 103 -11.40 6.76 2.30
C GLU A 103 -11.39 5.82 1.10
N ALA A 104 -12.57 5.36 0.69
CA ALA A 104 -12.76 4.65 -0.56
C ALA A 104 -12.60 5.63 -1.75
N PRO A 105 -12.21 5.19 -2.95
CA PRO A 105 -12.06 6.07 -4.10
C PRO A 105 -13.38 6.72 -4.54
N PRO A 106 -13.33 7.85 -5.28
CA PRO A 106 -14.53 8.61 -5.66
C PRO A 106 -15.58 7.83 -6.46
N TYR A 107 -15.18 6.77 -7.14
CA TYR A 107 -16.04 5.91 -7.95
C TYR A 107 -16.55 4.68 -7.19
N SER A 108 -16.10 4.48 -5.95
CA SER A 108 -16.60 3.38 -5.11
C SER A 108 -18.04 3.64 -4.67
N PRO A 109 -18.91 2.61 -4.65
CA PRO A 109 -20.21 2.72 -4.01
C PRO A 109 -20.09 3.00 -2.49
N HIS A 110 -18.92 2.76 -1.90
CA HIS A 110 -18.64 2.97 -0.48
C HIS A 110 -18.06 4.35 -0.16
N ARG A 111 -17.89 5.24 -1.16
CA ARG A 111 -17.18 6.53 -1.02
C ARG A 111 -17.56 7.35 0.21
N HIS A 112 -18.80 7.34 0.62
CA HIS A 112 -19.30 8.12 1.77
C HIS A 112 -19.78 7.23 2.92
N ASN A 113 -19.50 5.95 2.85
CA ASN A 113 -19.86 4.96 3.84
C ASN A 113 -18.86 3.80 3.76
N THR A 114 -17.61 4.11 4.09
CA THR A 114 -16.49 3.16 4.02
C THR A 114 -16.75 1.91 4.85
N VAL A 115 -16.34 0.78 4.32
CA VAL A 115 -16.50 -0.52 4.98
C VAL A 115 -15.14 -1.17 5.22
N PRO A 116 -15.03 -2.06 6.22
CA PRO A 116 -13.81 -2.85 6.41
C PRO A 116 -13.42 -3.57 5.12
N GLY A 117 -12.21 -3.32 4.62
CA GLY A 117 -11.71 -3.92 3.40
C GLY A 117 -11.65 -3.00 2.18
N ASP A 118 -12.21 -1.78 2.24
CA ASP A 118 -11.96 -0.76 1.21
C ASP A 118 -10.48 -0.41 1.13
N ASN A 119 -9.81 -0.42 2.29
CA ASN A 119 -8.37 -0.27 2.44
C ASN A 119 -7.84 -1.31 3.42
N VAL A 120 -6.75 -1.98 3.04
CA VAL A 120 -6.07 -2.94 3.91
C VAL A 120 -4.56 -2.74 3.88
N GLY A 121 -3.93 -2.93 5.04
CA GLY A 121 -2.50 -3.19 5.12
C GLY A 121 -2.23 -4.69 5.14
N TYR A 122 -0.96 -5.06 5.08
CA TYR A 122 -0.53 -6.45 5.13
C TYR A 122 0.58 -6.66 6.14
N LYS A 123 0.37 -7.61 7.07
CA LYS A 123 1.48 -8.25 7.74
C LYS A 123 2.02 -9.36 6.81
N ILE A 124 3.30 -9.31 6.52
CA ILE A 124 4.01 -10.27 5.68
C ILE A 124 5.09 -10.91 6.54
N GLU A 125 5.00 -12.21 6.79
CA GLU A 125 5.86 -12.94 7.71
C GLU A 125 6.64 -14.05 6.97
N ASP A 126 7.96 -14.08 7.15
CA ASP A 126 8.79 -15.21 6.75
C ASP A 126 8.81 -16.25 7.88
N THR A 127 8.23 -17.42 7.63
CA THR A 127 8.12 -18.50 8.60
C THR A 127 9.46 -19.17 8.93
N LYS A 128 10.51 -18.98 8.11
CA LYS A 128 11.84 -19.51 8.39
C LYS A 128 12.59 -18.68 9.41
N THR A 129 12.50 -17.38 9.30
CA THR A 129 13.21 -16.45 10.17
C THR A 129 12.35 -15.95 11.34
N GLY A 130 11.02 -16.04 11.21
CA GLY A 130 10.06 -15.44 12.12
C GLY A 130 10.00 -13.90 12.00
N LYS A 131 10.70 -13.32 11.03
CA LYS A 131 10.69 -11.88 10.76
C LYS A 131 9.46 -11.46 10.01
N ASN A 132 9.01 -10.24 10.25
CA ASN A 132 7.82 -9.73 9.59
C ASN A 132 7.93 -8.25 9.20
N LEU A 133 7.22 -7.93 8.13
CA LEU A 133 7.02 -6.58 7.61
C LEU A 133 5.54 -6.22 7.77
N PHE A 134 5.25 -4.98 8.17
CA PHE A 134 3.91 -4.41 8.08
C PHE A 134 3.87 -3.33 6.99
N TYR A 135 3.00 -3.51 6.01
CA TYR A 135 2.81 -2.64 4.86
C TYR A 135 1.44 -1.96 4.94
N ALA A 136 1.41 -0.63 5.05
CA ALA A 136 0.20 0.17 5.21
C ALA A 136 0.30 1.46 4.37
N PRO A 137 0.01 1.41 3.04
CA PRO A 137 0.25 2.52 2.11
C PRO A 137 -0.81 3.63 2.19
N GLY A 138 -2.02 3.34 2.68
CA GLY A 138 -3.12 4.30 2.81
C GLY A 138 -3.73 4.22 4.19
N LEU A 139 -3.50 5.23 5.04
CA LEU A 139 -3.84 5.19 6.45
C LEU A 139 -4.37 6.55 6.91
N GLY A 140 -5.68 6.64 7.18
CA GLY A 140 -6.32 7.85 7.72
C GLY A 140 -6.29 7.95 9.24
N VAL A 141 -6.29 6.80 9.93
CA VAL A 141 -6.30 6.72 11.40
C VAL A 141 -5.47 5.53 11.86
N ILE A 142 -4.69 5.70 12.90
CA ILE A 142 -4.00 4.59 13.57
C ILE A 142 -4.89 4.07 14.71
N GLU A 143 -5.69 3.04 14.41
CA GLU A 143 -6.51 2.35 15.38
C GLU A 143 -5.65 1.43 16.28
N ASP A 144 -6.16 1.03 17.45
CA ASP A 144 -5.43 0.21 18.42
C ASP A 144 -4.87 -1.08 17.80
N HIS A 145 -5.66 -1.75 16.96
CA HIS A 145 -5.21 -2.98 16.30
C HIS A 145 -4.07 -2.70 15.30
N VAL A 146 -4.13 -1.59 14.55
CA VAL A 146 -3.07 -1.17 13.62
C VAL A 146 -1.78 -0.86 14.40
N TYR A 147 -1.92 -0.14 15.53
CA TYR A 147 -0.77 0.17 16.40
C TYR A 147 -0.05 -1.09 16.88
N GLU A 148 -0.79 -2.16 17.23
CA GLU A 148 -0.17 -3.43 17.63
C GLU A 148 0.59 -4.11 16.48
N TYR A 149 0.12 -4.01 15.23
CA TYR A 149 0.88 -4.47 14.06
C TYR A 149 2.16 -3.64 13.85
N LEU A 150 2.06 -2.31 13.92
CA LEU A 150 3.21 -1.42 13.82
C LEU A 150 4.27 -1.76 14.89
N LYS A 151 3.86 -1.89 16.14
CA LYS A 151 4.74 -2.15 17.28
C LYS A 151 5.47 -3.49 17.20
N ASN A 152 4.81 -4.53 16.68
CA ASN A 152 5.35 -5.89 16.65
C ASN A 152 6.13 -6.21 15.36
N ALA A 153 6.09 -5.34 14.35
CA ALA A 153 6.83 -5.52 13.11
C ALA A 153 8.34 -5.44 13.31
N ASP A 154 9.11 -6.07 12.43
CA ASP A 154 10.56 -5.85 12.31
C ASP A 154 10.84 -4.67 11.37
N VAL A 155 10.02 -4.52 10.32
CA VAL A 155 10.03 -3.38 9.40
C VAL A 155 8.61 -2.87 9.21
N VAL A 156 8.45 -1.56 9.15
CA VAL A 156 7.19 -0.88 8.83
C VAL A 156 7.37 -0.07 7.55
N LEU A 157 6.52 -0.33 6.57
CA LEU A 157 6.32 0.51 5.39
C LEU A 157 4.96 1.18 5.53
N ILE A 158 4.95 2.47 5.87
CA ILE A 158 3.73 3.18 6.25
C ILE A 158 3.51 4.44 5.40
N ASP A 159 2.27 4.82 5.27
CA ASP A 159 1.81 6.02 4.57
C ASP A 159 2.61 7.27 4.97
N GLY A 160 3.16 7.93 3.99
CA GLY A 160 3.93 9.17 4.11
C GLY A 160 3.41 10.24 3.15
N THR A 161 2.12 10.23 2.82
CA THR A 161 1.55 11.03 1.74
C THR A 161 1.81 12.53 1.93
N VAL A 162 1.49 13.10 3.07
CA VAL A 162 1.61 14.54 3.33
C VAL A 162 2.35 14.84 4.62
N TRP A 163 3.02 16.00 4.66
CA TRP A 163 3.64 16.53 5.86
C TRP A 163 2.62 17.14 6.82
N THR A 164 1.72 18.00 6.30
CA THR A 164 0.62 18.62 7.04
C THR A 164 -0.71 18.33 6.38
N ASP A 165 -1.80 18.30 7.15
CA ASP A 165 -3.15 18.02 6.65
C ASP A 165 -3.60 18.99 5.53
N ASP A 166 -3.18 20.24 5.58
CA ASP A 166 -3.50 21.31 4.63
C ASP A 166 -2.48 21.47 3.48
N GLU A 167 -1.55 20.55 3.33
CA GLU A 167 -0.42 20.63 2.38
C GLU A 167 -0.87 20.87 0.94
N MET A 168 -1.92 20.19 0.50
CA MET A 168 -2.45 20.33 -0.86
C MET A 168 -2.98 21.74 -1.13
N SER A 169 -3.70 22.31 -0.17
CA SER A 169 -4.24 23.67 -0.25
C SER A 169 -3.11 24.71 -0.22
N ARG A 170 -2.15 24.58 0.67
CA ARG A 170 -0.97 25.47 0.75
C ARG A 170 -0.12 25.44 -0.51
N SER A 171 -0.07 24.29 -1.19
CA SER A 171 0.64 24.12 -2.45
C SER A 171 -0.16 24.60 -3.67
N GLY A 172 -1.41 25.03 -3.50
CA GLY A 172 -2.29 25.48 -4.58
C GLY A 172 -2.71 24.39 -5.56
N VAL A 173 -2.66 23.14 -5.14
CA VAL A 173 -2.97 21.96 -6.00
C VAL A 173 -4.43 21.55 -5.83
N ASN A 174 -4.94 21.54 -4.58
CA ASN A 174 -6.29 21.12 -4.25
C ASN A 174 -6.71 21.79 -2.93
N ASP A 175 -8.00 22.05 -2.75
CA ASP A 175 -8.54 22.63 -1.51
C ASP A 175 -8.89 21.58 -0.44
N LYS A 176 -8.73 20.29 -0.75
CA LYS A 176 -9.04 19.21 0.19
C LYS A 176 -7.93 19.04 1.23
N LEU A 177 -8.35 18.67 2.43
CA LEU A 177 -7.45 18.21 3.47
C LEU A 177 -7.01 16.76 3.20
N ALA A 178 -5.85 16.37 3.69
CA ALA A 178 -5.37 14.99 3.57
C ALA A 178 -6.28 14.00 4.31
N SER A 179 -6.80 14.40 5.47
CA SER A 179 -7.80 13.65 6.24
C SER A 179 -9.08 13.36 5.45
N GLU A 180 -9.54 14.30 4.60
CA GLU A 180 -10.68 14.10 3.69
C GLU A 180 -10.37 13.14 2.52
N MET A 181 -9.09 12.88 2.27
CA MET A 181 -8.60 11.95 1.26
C MET A 181 -8.21 10.59 1.85
N GLY A 182 -8.32 10.45 3.19
CA GLY A 182 -8.04 9.21 3.89
C GLY A 182 -6.56 9.02 4.28
N HIS A 183 -5.81 10.13 4.42
CA HIS A 183 -4.40 10.10 4.82
C HIS A 183 -4.18 10.85 6.14
N LEU A 184 -3.45 10.21 7.06
CA LEU A 184 -2.97 10.84 8.29
C LEU A 184 -1.69 11.62 7.97
N ASP A 185 -1.65 12.89 8.36
CA ASP A 185 -0.46 13.72 8.16
C ASP A 185 0.70 13.29 9.08
N GLN A 186 1.92 13.67 8.69
CA GLN A 186 3.12 13.24 9.40
C GLN A 186 3.37 14.05 10.66
N SER A 187 3.18 15.37 10.63
CA SER A 187 3.75 16.32 11.59
C SER A 187 2.81 16.77 12.70
N SER A 188 1.51 16.53 12.60
CA SER A 188 0.56 16.93 13.64
C SER A 188 0.73 16.09 14.91
N LYS A 189 0.21 16.63 16.01
CA LYS A 189 0.14 15.87 17.27
C LYS A 189 -0.73 14.62 17.10
N GLY A 190 -0.16 13.46 17.37
CA GLY A 190 -0.79 12.15 17.11
C GLY A 190 -0.70 11.70 15.66
N GLY A 191 0.05 12.37 14.81
CA GLY A 191 0.34 11.99 13.44
C GLY A 191 1.35 10.83 13.33
N ILE A 192 1.80 10.59 12.10
CA ILE A 192 2.68 9.45 11.78
C ILE A 192 4.00 9.53 12.57
N ILE A 193 4.63 10.71 12.66
CA ILE A 193 5.92 10.86 13.35
C ILE A 193 5.79 10.58 14.84
N ASP A 194 4.77 11.13 15.50
CA ASP A 194 4.52 10.88 16.93
C ASP A 194 4.35 9.39 17.21
N THR A 195 3.59 8.70 16.35
CA THR A 195 3.39 7.25 16.48
C THR A 195 4.70 6.50 16.27
N LEU A 196 5.39 6.76 15.16
CA LEU A 196 6.63 6.03 14.85
C LEU A 196 7.73 6.26 15.87
N THR A 197 7.85 7.46 16.44
CA THR A 197 8.86 7.75 17.47
C THR A 197 8.59 7.01 18.78
N SER A 198 7.34 6.66 19.06
CA SER A 198 6.98 5.85 20.22
C SER A 198 7.38 4.38 20.10
N LEU A 199 7.70 3.90 18.90
CA LEU A 199 8.04 2.51 18.61
C LEU A 199 9.56 2.29 18.67
N GLU A 200 10.01 1.34 19.48
CA GLU A 200 11.43 1.02 19.62
C GLU A 200 11.93 -0.03 18.62
N LYS A 201 11.11 -1.06 18.35
CA LYS A 201 11.52 -2.24 17.61
C LYS A 201 11.68 -2.02 16.10
N PRO A 202 10.70 -1.45 15.36
CA PRO A 202 10.71 -1.53 13.90
C PRO A 202 11.73 -0.59 13.24
N ARG A 203 12.31 -1.04 12.13
CA ARG A 203 12.84 -0.14 11.11
C ARG A 203 11.64 0.57 10.45
N LYS A 204 11.67 1.88 10.32
CA LYS A 204 10.53 2.76 9.99
C LYS A 204 10.77 3.42 8.66
N ILE A 205 9.93 3.15 7.66
CA ILE A 205 10.11 3.63 6.31
C ILE A 205 8.79 4.25 5.82
N LEU A 206 8.82 5.52 5.44
CA LEU A 206 7.70 6.18 4.79
C LEU A 206 7.64 5.81 3.30
N ILE A 207 6.45 5.49 2.85
CA ILE A 207 6.11 5.17 1.46
C ILE A 207 4.94 6.05 1.00
N HIS A 208 4.50 5.92 -0.26
CA HIS A 208 3.30 6.62 -0.77
C HIS A 208 3.38 8.15 -0.58
N ILE A 209 4.49 8.75 -1.01
CA ILE A 209 4.79 10.15 -0.74
C ILE A 209 4.27 11.02 -1.88
N ASN A 210 3.41 12.00 -1.56
CA ASN A 210 2.90 12.93 -2.54
C ASN A 210 4.02 13.88 -3.04
N ASN A 211 3.91 14.31 -4.29
CA ASN A 211 4.90 15.21 -4.90
C ASN A 211 4.93 16.63 -4.30
N THR A 212 3.93 17.01 -3.50
CA THR A 212 3.92 18.25 -2.73
C THR A 212 4.66 18.15 -1.40
N ASN A 213 4.96 16.93 -0.94
CA ASN A 213 5.55 16.70 0.37
C ASN A 213 7.01 17.19 0.43
N PRO A 214 7.35 18.09 1.35
CA PRO A 214 8.70 18.65 1.45
C PRO A 214 9.80 17.63 1.75
N ILE A 215 9.44 16.45 2.29
CA ILE A 215 10.42 15.40 2.60
C ILE A 215 11.10 14.80 1.35
N LEU A 216 10.58 15.04 0.15
CA LEU A 216 11.22 14.65 -1.11
C LEU A 216 12.51 15.44 -1.37
N ASN A 217 12.62 16.64 -0.82
CA ASN A 217 13.88 17.38 -0.81
C ASN A 217 14.74 16.89 0.38
N GLU A 218 15.87 16.25 0.08
CA GLU A 218 16.78 15.69 1.08
C GLU A 218 17.38 16.74 2.01
N ASP A 219 17.46 18.00 1.59
CA ASP A 219 17.99 19.13 2.34
C ASP A 219 16.93 19.88 3.17
N SER A 220 15.66 19.51 3.06
CA SER A 220 14.57 20.16 3.80
C SER A 220 14.68 20.00 5.31
N ASP A 221 14.09 20.89 6.06
CA ASP A 221 14.05 20.80 7.52
C ASP A 221 13.15 19.64 7.96
N GLU A 222 12.09 19.36 7.22
CA GLU A 222 11.21 18.21 7.42
C GLU A 222 11.97 16.89 7.26
N ARG A 223 12.84 16.76 6.24
CA ARG A 223 13.69 15.59 6.07
C ARG A 223 14.68 15.41 7.22
N LYS A 224 15.25 16.49 7.73
CA LYS A 224 16.13 16.45 8.91
C LYS A 224 15.40 15.98 10.18
N ILE A 225 14.12 16.38 10.34
CA ILE A 225 13.26 15.90 11.43
C ILE A 225 13.10 14.38 11.33
N LEU A 226 12.78 13.83 10.16
CA LEU A 226 12.67 12.38 9.96
C LEU A 226 13.98 11.67 10.31
N ASN A 227 15.11 12.16 9.80
CA ASN A 227 16.43 11.58 10.04
C ASN A 227 16.79 11.57 11.53
N SER A 228 16.46 12.64 12.27
CA SER A 228 16.72 12.73 13.72
C SER A 228 15.87 11.74 14.53
N ASN A 229 14.75 11.27 13.99
CA ASN A 229 13.86 10.28 14.58
C ASN A 229 14.06 8.86 14.04
N ASN A 230 15.12 8.62 13.24
CA ASN A 230 15.39 7.34 12.59
C ASN A 230 14.21 6.85 11.72
N ILE A 231 13.56 7.77 11.01
CA ILE A 231 12.50 7.49 10.05
C ILE A 231 13.09 7.69 8.65
N GLU A 232 13.07 6.64 7.85
CA GLU A 232 13.57 6.63 6.49
C GLU A 232 12.48 7.05 5.49
N VAL A 233 12.88 7.56 4.36
CA VAL A 233 12.00 7.83 3.20
C VAL A 233 12.37 6.85 2.10
N SER A 234 11.40 6.11 1.59
CA SER A 234 11.62 5.13 0.53
C SER A 234 11.98 5.79 -0.81
N TYR A 235 12.61 5.01 -1.66
CA TYR A 235 12.90 5.35 -3.04
C TYR A 235 12.77 4.11 -3.93
N ASP A 236 12.53 4.31 -5.22
CA ASP A 236 12.39 3.22 -6.19
C ASP A 236 13.68 2.38 -6.27
N GLY A 237 13.55 1.08 -6.06
CA GLY A 237 14.68 0.15 -6.03
C GLY A 237 15.35 0.01 -4.65
N MET A 238 14.77 0.58 -3.59
CA MET A 238 15.26 0.39 -2.22
C MET A 238 15.28 -1.10 -1.85
N ASP A 239 16.43 -1.59 -1.46
CA ASP A 239 16.59 -2.96 -0.95
C ASP A 239 16.37 -3.02 0.55
N ILE A 240 15.43 -3.84 1.00
CA ILE A 240 15.02 -3.94 2.41
C ILE A 240 15.30 -5.35 2.91
N ILE A 241 16.31 -5.47 3.74
CA ILE A 241 16.65 -6.72 4.42
C ILE A 241 15.99 -6.71 5.81
N ILE A 242 15.31 -7.81 6.14
CA ILE A 242 14.57 -8.01 7.39
C ILE A 242 15.26 -9.04 8.27
#